data_39b240e139f8bde325f55f358a3b2ffd
#
_entry.id   39b240e139f8bde325f55f358a3b2ffd
#
_cell.length_a   1.000
_cell.length_b   1.000
_cell.length_c   1.000
_cell.angle_alpha   90.00
_cell.angle_beta   90.00
_cell.angle_gamma   90.00
#
_symmetry.space_group_name_H-M   'P 1'
#
loop_
_entity.id
_entity.type
_entity.pdbx_description
1 polymer ?
#
loop_
_entity_poly.entity_id
_entity_poly.type
_entity_poly.pdbx_seq_one_letter_code
_entity_poly.pdbx_strand_id
1 'polypeptide(L)'
;MIKKFSDYLDKFGDIPKDTYERFTYILSSLKLNKKEYEKLQKNIKKLSNTKWDEFNFIFYFIPQATPRARFSRRTKVFYVKNLYDYNGLFKEFLESTFEMKKIITTSCKFYCDLYFPIPDQMNKVEKILAELRLIRPLSKPDWDNAGKTYSDMVQKHLILDDCLIIEANVR
;
A
#
# COMPACT_ATOMS: atom_id res chain seq x y z
N MET A 1 18.88 -17.84 30.94
CA MET A 1 18.87 -18.64 29.69
C MET A 1 18.05 -17.86 28.68
N ILE A 2 18.66 -17.30 27.65
CA ILE A 2 17.99 -16.53 26.59
C ILE A 2 17.18 -17.58 25.82
N LYS A 3 15.84 -17.56 25.93
CA LYS A 3 14.99 -18.33 25.04
C LYS A 3 15.37 -17.91 23.61
N LYS A 4 15.66 -18.88 22.76
CA LYS A 4 16.07 -18.60 21.40
C LYS A 4 14.97 -17.77 20.73
N PHE A 5 15.36 -16.74 20.03
CA PHE A 5 14.44 -15.86 19.30
C PHE A 5 13.57 -16.61 18.28
N SER A 6 14.04 -17.79 17.82
CA SER A 6 13.22 -18.75 17.05
C SER A 6 11.84 -19.01 17.66
N ASP A 7 11.72 -19.03 19.00
CA ASP A 7 10.46 -19.30 19.69
C ASP A 7 9.41 -18.18 19.50
N TYR A 8 9.84 -17.02 18.99
CA TYR A 8 8.96 -15.88 18.70
C TYR A 8 8.64 -15.76 17.21
N LEU A 9 9.51 -16.27 16.34
CA LEU A 9 9.34 -16.15 14.89
C LEU A 9 8.18 -16.99 14.38
N ASP A 10 7.93 -18.15 14.98
CA ASP A 10 6.78 -19.00 14.67
C ASP A 10 5.42 -18.28 14.84
N LYS A 11 5.43 -17.14 15.57
CA LYS A 11 4.23 -16.31 15.79
C LYS A 11 4.06 -15.18 14.79
N PHE A 12 5.08 -14.87 14.03
CA PHE A 12 5.07 -13.75 13.06
C PHE A 12 4.79 -14.21 11.61
N GLY A 13 4.51 -15.48 11.40
CA GLY A 13 4.38 -16.07 10.06
C GLY A 13 5.75 -16.27 9.40
N ASP A 14 5.74 -16.59 8.12
CA ASP A 14 6.93 -16.92 7.34
C ASP A 14 7.84 -15.71 7.18
N ILE A 15 8.72 -15.48 8.15
CA ILE A 15 9.77 -14.49 8.01
C ILE A 15 10.86 -15.10 7.11
N PRO A 16 11.25 -14.43 6.03
CA PRO A 16 12.32 -14.90 5.17
C PRO A 16 13.60 -15.19 5.96
N LYS A 17 14.30 -16.25 5.60
CA LYS A 17 15.51 -16.72 6.31
C LYS A 17 16.58 -15.64 6.42
N ASP A 18 16.78 -14.85 5.40
CA ASP A 18 17.68 -13.70 5.35
C ASP A 18 17.31 -12.60 6.37
N THR A 19 16.01 -12.35 6.55
CA THR A 19 15.51 -11.41 7.57
C THR A 19 15.82 -11.92 8.97
N TYR A 20 15.71 -13.24 9.19
CA TYR A 20 16.06 -13.87 10.46
C TYR A 20 17.56 -13.76 10.76
N GLU A 21 18.41 -14.07 9.79
CA GLU A 21 19.87 -13.96 9.92
C GLU A 21 20.28 -12.52 10.21
N ARG A 22 19.75 -11.56 9.49
CA ARG A 22 19.96 -10.12 9.70
C ARG A 22 19.53 -9.68 11.10
N PHE A 23 18.39 -10.13 11.55
CA PHE A 23 17.88 -9.80 12.89
C PHE A 23 18.77 -10.37 13.98
N THR A 24 19.21 -11.63 13.87
CA THR A 24 20.12 -12.27 14.82
C THR A 24 21.45 -11.54 14.88
N TYR A 25 21.99 -11.11 13.74
CA TYR A 25 23.18 -10.26 13.66
C TYR A 25 22.98 -8.93 14.38
N ILE A 26 21.88 -8.23 14.13
CA ILE A 26 21.58 -6.95 14.80
C ILE A 26 21.50 -7.12 16.31
N LEU A 27 20.79 -8.15 16.80
CA LEU A 27 20.70 -8.41 18.24
C LEU A 27 22.06 -8.68 18.89
N SER A 28 22.92 -9.45 18.22
CA SER A 28 24.26 -9.74 18.75
C SER A 28 25.15 -8.49 18.77
N SER A 29 24.97 -7.58 17.81
CA SER A 29 25.75 -6.34 17.70
C SER A 29 25.31 -5.25 18.69
N LEU A 30 24.03 -5.18 19.03
CA LEU A 30 23.47 -4.11 19.87
C LEU A 30 23.76 -4.28 21.38
N LYS A 31 24.27 -5.43 21.83
CA LYS A 31 24.61 -5.72 23.24
C LYS A 31 23.55 -5.19 24.22
N LEU A 32 22.29 -5.55 24.02
CA LEU A 32 21.19 -5.08 24.85
C LEU A 32 21.41 -5.47 26.31
N ASN A 33 21.19 -4.52 27.22
CA ASN A 33 21.15 -4.81 28.65
C ASN A 33 19.82 -5.52 29.01
N LYS A 34 19.73 -6.05 30.25
CA LYS A 34 18.59 -6.84 30.70
C LYS A 34 17.25 -6.07 30.56
N LYS A 35 17.22 -4.77 30.93
CA LYS A 35 16.00 -3.95 30.85
C LYS A 35 15.56 -3.70 29.40
N GLU A 36 16.50 -3.45 28.53
CA GLU A 36 16.24 -3.26 27.09
C GLU A 36 15.69 -4.55 26.45
N TYR A 37 16.27 -5.68 26.83
CA TYR A 37 15.80 -6.98 26.37
C TYR A 37 14.37 -7.30 26.85
N GLU A 38 14.06 -7.05 28.13
CA GLU A 38 12.72 -7.20 28.68
C GLU A 38 11.71 -6.26 27.97
N LYS A 39 12.11 -5.02 27.70
CA LYS A 39 11.29 -4.06 26.94
C LYS A 39 11.05 -4.55 25.50
N LEU A 40 12.07 -5.07 24.84
CA LEU A 40 11.96 -5.65 23.51
C LEU A 40 10.96 -6.81 23.50
N GLN A 41 11.10 -7.77 24.43
CA GLN A 41 10.19 -8.90 24.54
C GLN A 41 8.73 -8.47 24.77
N LYS A 42 8.53 -7.48 25.66
CA LYS A 42 7.18 -6.92 25.92
C LYS A 42 6.58 -6.30 24.67
N ASN A 43 7.37 -5.55 23.90
CA ASN A 43 6.92 -4.92 22.67
C ASN A 43 6.61 -5.96 21.58
N ILE A 44 7.46 -6.96 21.41
CA ILE A 44 7.22 -8.06 20.47
C ILE A 44 5.89 -8.75 20.82
N LYS A 45 5.67 -9.10 22.10
CA LYS A 45 4.43 -9.72 22.54
C LYS A 45 3.21 -8.83 22.31
N LYS A 46 3.34 -7.51 22.54
CA LYS A 46 2.27 -6.55 22.27
C LYS A 46 1.92 -6.51 20.78
N LEU A 47 2.93 -6.40 19.90
CA LEU A 47 2.76 -6.34 18.45
C LEU A 47 2.17 -7.64 17.88
N SER A 48 2.63 -8.80 18.36
CA SER A 48 2.11 -10.10 17.92
C SER A 48 0.65 -10.35 18.32
N ASN A 49 0.16 -9.69 19.36
CA ASN A 49 -1.22 -9.79 19.81
C ASN A 49 -2.10 -8.64 19.28
N THR A 50 -1.54 -7.71 18.48
CA THR A 50 -2.31 -6.62 17.89
C THR A 50 -3.26 -7.20 16.84
N LYS A 51 -4.56 -6.98 17.03
CA LYS A 51 -5.56 -7.23 16.00
C LYS A 51 -5.53 -6.06 15.03
N TRP A 52 -5.58 -6.38 13.75
CA TRP A 52 -5.70 -5.40 12.69
C TRP A 52 -7.17 -5.19 12.38
N ASP A 53 -7.60 -3.95 12.37
CA ASP A 53 -8.89 -3.59 11.80
C ASP A 53 -8.76 -3.56 10.27
N GLU A 54 -9.78 -4.02 9.56
CA GLU A 54 -9.78 -4.10 8.11
C GLU A 54 -10.90 -3.24 7.55
N PHE A 55 -10.55 -2.40 6.60
CA PHE A 55 -11.48 -1.53 5.87
C PHE A 55 -11.47 -1.92 4.41
N ASN A 56 -12.59 -2.45 3.94
CA ASN A 56 -12.78 -2.88 2.55
C ASN A 56 -13.83 -2.02 1.88
N PHE A 57 -13.53 -1.55 0.67
CA PHE A 57 -14.50 -0.85 -0.16
C PHE A 57 -14.23 -1.07 -1.64
N ILE A 58 -15.26 -0.85 -2.46
CA ILE A 58 -15.15 -0.89 -3.91
C ILE A 58 -15.59 0.48 -4.44
N PHE A 59 -14.71 1.13 -5.17
CA PHE A 59 -14.96 2.40 -5.82
C PHE A 59 -15.18 2.18 -7.30
N TYR A 60 -16.44 2.31 -7.74
CA TYR A 60 -16.88 2.00 -9.11
C TYR A 60 -16.55 3.13 -10.09
N PHE A 61 -15.29 3.32 -10.39
CA PHE A 61 -14.81 4.28 -11.39
C PHE A 61 -13.69 3.67 -12.22
N ILE A 62 -13.52 4.18 -13.44
CA ILE A 62 -12.35 3.81 -14.25
C ILE A 62 -11.10 4.36 -13.57
N PRO A 63 -10.13 3.50 -13.21
CA PRO A 63 -8.94 3.95 -12.54
C PRO A 63 -8.18 5.01 -13.35
N GLN A 64 -7.69 6.02 -12.65
CA GLN A 64 -6.89 7.08 -13.25
C GLN A 64 -5.56 7.17 -12.51
N ALA A 65 -4.51 7.50 -13.24
CA ALA A 65 -3.22 7.82 -12.64
C ALA A 65 -3.00 9.33 -12.63
N THR A 66 -2.33 9.82 -11.60
CA THR A 66 -1.98 11.25 -11.52
C THR A 66 -1.18 11.67 -12.73
N PRO A 67 -1.63 12.68 -13.48
CA PRO A 67 -0.90 13.17 -14.63
C PRO A 67 0.42 13.78 -14.18
N ARG A 68 1.50 13.35 -14.80
CA ARG A 68 2.82 13.95 -14.56
C ARG A 68 2.88 15.35 -15.20
N ALA A 69 3.51 16.27 -14.50
CA ALA A 69 3.80 17.57 -15.05
C ALA A 69 4.62 17.41 -16.36
N ARG A 70 4.19 18.13 -17.40
CA ARG A 70 4.86 18.14 -18.70
C ARG A 70 5.43 19.53 -18.96
N PHE A 71 6.66 19.59 -19.41
CA PHE A 71 7.28 20.83 -19.84
C PHE A 71 6.87 21.16 -21.27
N SER A 72 6.26 22.31 -21.48
CA SER A 72 6.00 22.82 -22.83
C SER A 72 7.23 23.59 -23.32
N ARG A 73 7.89 23.07 -24.35
CA ARG A 73 9.02 23.78 -25.01
C ARG A 73 8.59 25.10 -25.64
N ARG A 74 7.32 25.21 -26.05
CA ARG A 74 6.77 26.41 -26.70
C ARG A 74 6.53 27.52 -25.69
N THR A 75 5.92 27.21 -24.54
CA THR A 75 5.55 28.20 -23.52
C THR A 75 6.57 28.32 -22.41
N LYS A 76 7.57 27.42 -22.36
CA LYS A 76 8.58 27.30 -21.29
C LYS A 76 7.97 27.12 -19.90
N VAL A 77 6.78 26.58 -19.82
CA VAL A 77 6.02 26.39 -18.58
C VAL A 77 5.73 24.91 -18.35
N PHE A 78 5.76 24.50 -17.10
CA PHE A 78 5.23 23.19 -16.70
C PHE A 78 3.72 23.28 -16.61
N TYR A 79 3.03 22.29 -17.16
CA TYR A 79 1.60 22.13 -17.03
C TYR A 79 1.25 20.72 -16.60
N VAL A 80 0.17 20.60 -15.84
CA VAL A 80 -0.44 19.33 -15.46
C VAL A 80 -1.81 19.27 -16.12
N LYS A 81 -2.11 18.19 -16.81
CA LYS A 81 -3.45 17.97 -17.34
C LYS A 81 -4.41 17.82 -16.15
N ASN A 82 -5.40 18.68 -16.03
CA ASN A 82 -6.40 18.55 -14.97
C ASN A 82 -7.02 17.15 -15.06
N LEU A 83 -6.91 16.41 -13.98
CA LEU A 83 -7.85 15.34 -13.73
C LEU A 83 -9.17 16.05 -13.43
N TYR A 84 -10.23 15.66 -14.10
CA TYR A 84 -11.59 15.95 -13.62
C TYR A 84 -11.61 15.62 -12.12
N ASP A 85 -12.54 16.22 -11.39
CA ASP A 85 -12.66 16.17 -9.93
C ASP A 85 -12.80 14.74 -9.35
N TYR A 86 -11.89 13.88 -9.82
CA TYR A 86 -11.78 12.47 -9.43
C TYR A 86 -11.47 12.36 -7.93
N ASN A 87 -10.65 13.28 -7.42
CA ASN A 87 -10.35 13.38 -6.00
C ASN A 87 -11.59 13.80 -5.19
N GLY A 88 -12.40 14.71 -5.72
CA GLY A 88 -13.66 15.13 -5.10
C GLY A 88 -14.64 13.97 -5.03
N LEU A 89 -14.85 13.26 -6.15
CA LEU A 89 -15.72 12.09 -6.21
C LEU A 89 -15.26 10.98 -5.23
N PHE A 90 -13.97 10.75 -5.14
CA PHE A 90 -13.42 9.76 -4.21
C PHE A 90 -13.63 10.18 -2.76
N LYS A 91 -13.42 11.45 -2.46
CA LYS A 91 -13.70 12.01 -1.14
C LYS A 91 -15.16 11.85 -0.75
N GLU A 92 -16.09 12.25 -1.62
CA GLU A 92 -17.54 12.09 -1.40
C GLU A 92 -17.91 10.62 -1.20
N PHE A 93 -17.33 9.73 -1.99
CA PHE A 93 -17.52 8.29 -1.82
C PHE A 93 -17.04 7.81 -0.44
N LEU A 94 -15.85 8.21 0.00
CA LEU A 94 -15.35 7.83 1.31
C LEU A 94 -16.23 8.38 2.44
N GLU A 95 -16.64 9.64 2.35
CA GLU A 95 -17.51 10.29 3.32
C GLU A 95 -18.89 9.63 3.40
N SER A 96 -19.44 9.17 2.28
CA SER A 96 -20.72 8.47 2.24
C SER A 96 -20.65 7.01 2.68
N THR A 97 -19.53 6.35 2.45
CA THR A 97 -19.35 4.92 2.75
C THR A 97 -18.93 4.69 4.20
N PHE A 98 -18.10 5.57 4.72
CA PHE A 98 -17.61 5.50 6.08
C PHE A 98 -18.15 6.69 6.86
N GLU A 99 -18.80 6.44 7.99
CA GLU A 99 -19.04 7.47 8.99
C GLU A 99 -17.68 7.94 9.57
N MET A 100 -16.88 8.58 8.75
CA MET A 100 -15.46 8.86 8.95
C MET A 100 -15.21 9.78 10.15
N LYS A 101 -15.31 9.23 11.34
CA LYS A 101 -14.95 9.94 12.58
C LYS A 101 -13.50 9.77 12.97
N LYS A 102 -12.77 8.83 12.35
CA LYS A 102 -11.38 8.52 12.75
C LYS A 102 -10.49 8.27 11.54
N ILE A 103 -9.49 9.11 11.42
CA ILE A 103 -8.36 8.88 10.50
C ILE A 103 -7.41 7.87 11.14
N ILE A 104 -6.88 6.95 10.34
CA ILE A 104 -5.85 6.00 10.76
C ILE A 104 -4.56 6.77 11.03
N THR A 105 -4.08 6.71 12.27
CA THR A 105 -2.86 7.41 12.74
C THR A 105 -1.73 6.44 13.09
N THR A 106 -1.93 5.15 12.86
CA THR A 106 -0.97 4.08 13.15
C THR A 106 -0.50 3.42 11.86
N SER A 107 0.56 2.62 11.95
CA SER A 107 1.03 1.83 10.81
C SER A 107 -0.11 1.01 10.20
N CYS A 108 -0.18 0.99 8.87
CA CYS A 108 -1.21 0.28 8.12
C CYS A 108 -0.63 -0.44 6.90
N LYS A 109 -1.42 -1.36 6.35
CA LYS A 109 -1.15 -2.01 5.08
C LYS A 109 -2.16 -1.50 4.07
N PHE A 110 -1.72 -1.29 2.84
CA PHE A 110 -2.53 -0.77 1.75
C PHE A 110 -2.59 -1.77 0.60
N TYR A 111 -3.79 -2.24 0.29
CA TYR A 111 -4.04 -3.14 -0.83
C TYR A 111 -5.01 -2.45 -1.79
N CYS A 112 -4.63 -2.40 -3.06
CA CYS A 112 -5.43 -1.72 -4.08
C CYS A 112 -5.46 -2.55 -5.36
N ASP A 113 -6.64 -3.04 -5.72
CA ASP A 113 -6.89 -3.74 -6.97
C ASP A 113 -7.53 -2.77 -7.97
N LEU A 114 -6.88 -2.55 -9.10
CA LEU A 114 -7.28 -1.61 -10.14
C LEU A 114 -7.78 -2.34 -11.38
N TYR A 115 -9.05 -2.14 -11.72
CA TYR A 115 -9.68 -2.77 -12.87
C TYR A 115 -9.83 -1.74 -13.99
N PHE A 116 -9.00 -1.87 -15.01
CA PHE A 116 -9.07 -1.04 -16.20
C PHE A 116 -9.96 -1.69 -17.27
N PRO A 117 -10.68 -0.91 -18.08
CA PRO A 117 -11.40 -1.45 -19.22
C PRO A 117 -10.41 -2.11 -20.20
N ILE A 118 -10.86 -3.22 -20.77
CA ILE A 118 -10.05 -3.94 -21.77
C ILE A 118 -9.92 -3.05 -23.03
N PRO A 119 -8.69 -2.83 -23.55
CA PRO A 119 -8.49 -2.02 -24.74
C PRO A 119 -9.23 -2.56 -25.98
N ASP A 120 -9.86 -1.67 -26.74
CA ASP A 120 -10.62 -2.04 -27.92
C ASP A 120 -9.76 -2.72 -29.01
N GLN A 121 -8.47 -2.40 -29.06
CA GLN A 121 -7.51 -2.95 -30.01
C GLN A 121 -7.22 -4.44 -29.79
N MET A 122 -7.53 -4.98 -28.61
CA MET A 122 -7.34 -6.40 -28.33
C MET A 122 -8.31 -7.24 -29.16
N ASN A 123 -7.77 -8.32 -29.76
CA ASN A 123 -8.60 -9.29 -30.46
C ASN A 123 -9.45 -10.11 -29.46
N LYS A 124 -10.39 -10.93 -29.99
CA LYS A 124 -11.32 -11.69 -29.16
C LYS A 124 -10.63 -12.65 -28.19
N VAL A 125 -9.56 -13.30 -28.62
CA VAL A 125 -8.80 -14.24 -27.76
C VAL A 125 -8.08 -13.49 -26.66
N GLU A 126 -7.42 -12.39 -26.99
CA GLU A 126 -6.73 -11.54 -26.02
C GLU A 126 -7.72 -10.96 -24.99
N LYS A 127 -8.92 -10.55 -25.42
CA LYS A 127 -9.96 -10.08 -24.47
C LYS A 127 -10.34 -11.16 -23.47
N ILE A 128 -10.53 -12.40 -23.92
CA ILE A 128 -10.83 -13.54 -23.03
C ILE A 128 -9.66 -13.79 -22.06
N LEU A 129 -8.43 -13.78 -22.56
CA LEU A 129 -7.24 -13.97 -21.73
C LEU A 129 -7.06 -12.84 -20.71
N ALA A 130 -7.42 -11.61 -21.06
CA ALA A 130 -7.39 -10.46 -20.16
C ALA A 130 -8.46 -10.59 -19.05
N GLU A 131 -9.69 -11.01 -19.40
CA GLU A 131 -10.74 -11.29 -18.42
C GLU A 131 -10.34 -12.39 -17.43
N LEU A 132 -9.64 -13.43 -17.95
CA LEU A 132 -9.07 -14.49 -17.12
C LEU A 132 -7.83 -14.07 -16.32
N ARG A 133 -7.40 -12.80 -16.45
CA ARG A 133 -6.19 -12.23 -15.84
C ARG A 133 -4.88 -12.94 -16.21
N LEU A 134 -4.86 -13.65 -17.33
CA LEU A 134 -3.69 -14.36 -17.83
C LEU A 134 -2.75 -13.43 -18.61
N ILE A 135 -3.29 -12.37 -19.19
CA ILE A 135 -2.51 -11.29 -19.83
C ILE A 135 -2.98 -9.93 -19.29
N ARG A 136 -2.09 -8.96 -19.39
CA ARG A 136 -2.38 -7.56 -19.04
C ARG A 136 -1.92 -6.66 -20.19
N PRO A 137 -2.63 -5.57 -20.46
CA PRO A 137 -2.16 -4.59 -21.41
C PRO A 137 -0.85 -3.96 -20.91
N LEU A 138 0.17 -3.91 -21.79
CA LEU A 138 1.45 -3.25 -21.51
C LEU A 138 1.37 -1.74 -21.73
N SER A 139 0.22 -1.15 -21.47
CA SER A 139 -0.06 0.28 -21.64
C SER A 139 -0.05 1.01 -20.30
N LYS A 140 0.10 2.33 -20.38
CA LYS A 140 -0.03 3.19 -19.21
C LYS A 140 -1.41 3.05 -18.54
N PRO A 141 -1.52 3.29 -17.24
CA PRO A 141 -0.49 3.89 -16.37
C PRO A 141 0.53 2.88 -15.84
N ASP A 142 1.73 3.38 -15.52
CA ASP A 142 2.76 2.61 -14.84
C ASP A 142 2.26 2.28 -13.42
N TRP A 143 2.60 1.08 -12.92
CA TRP A 143 2.08 0.58 -11.64
C TRP A 143 2.42 1.49 -10.44
N ASP A 144 3.64 2.06 -10.41
CA ASP A 144 4.10 2.98 -9.38
C ASP A 144 3.28 4.29 -9.37
N ASN A 145 2.96 4.80 -10.56
CA ASN A 145 2.16 6.01 -10.70
C ASN A 145 0.70 5.76 -10.28
N ALA A 146 0.16 4.59 -10.60
CA ALA A 146 -1.17 4.20 -10.13
C ALA A 146 -1.19 4.04 -8.60
N GLY A 147 -0.23 3.28 -8.05
CA GLY A 147 -0.12 3.07 -6.61
C GLY A 147 0.00 4.37 -5.84
N LYS A 148 0.86 5.29 -6.30
CA LYS A 148 1.02 6.61 -5.71
C LYS A 148 -0.28 7.42 -5.75
N THR A 149 -0.98 7.41 -6.88
CA THR A 149 -2.26 8.13 -7.01
C THR A 149 -3.23 7.74 -5.91
N TYR A 150 -3.41 6.44 -5.67
CA TYR A 150 -4.40 5.98 -4.70
C TYR A 150 -3.91 6.09 -3.26
N SER A 151 -2.62 5.97 -2.99
CA SER A 151 -2.08 6.30 -1.66
C SER A 151 -2.26 7.79 -1.32
N ASP A 152 -2.01 8.68 -2.28
CA ASP A 152 -2.24 10.12 -2.11
C ASP A 152 -3.73 10.46 -1.93
N MET A 153 -4.63 9.71 -2.60
CA MET A 153 -6.08 9.91 -2.49
C MET A 153 -6.63 9.47 -1.13
N VAL A 154 -6.13 8.38 -0.55
CA VAL A 154 -6.56 7.95 0.79
C VAL A 154 -5.90 8.77 1.90
N GLN A 155 -4.80 9.44 1.60
CA GLN A 155 -4.14 10.36 2.52
C GLN A 155 -5.09 11.51 2.91
N LYS A 156 -5.09 11.90 4.18
CA LYS A 156 -5.96 12.94 4.76
C LYS A 156 -7.45 12.59 4.86
N HIS A 157 -7.91 11.58 4.13
CA HIS A 157 -9.30 11.14 4.19
C HIS A 157 -9.46 9.87 5.02
N LEU A 158 -8.59 8.90 4.84
CA LEU A 158 -8.62 7.62 5.53
C LEU A 158 -7.38 7.40 6.39
N ILE A 159 -6.21 7.81 5.93
CA ILE A 159 -4.94 7.76 6.64
C ILE A 159 -4.38 9.17 6.82
N LEU A 160 -3.69 9.40 7.94
CA LEU A 160 -3.12 10.71 8.24
C LEU A 160 -2.01 11.07 7.26
N ASP A 161 -1.14 10.12 6.96
CA ASP A 161 0.04 10.31 6.12
C ASP A 161 0.42 9.00 5.44
N ASP A 162 0.93 9.04 4.22
CA ASP A 162 1.34 7.86 3.46
C ASP A 162 2.57 7.17 4.06
N CYS A 163 3.37 7.87 4.87
CA CYS A 163 4.48 7.28 5.63
C CYS A 163 4.02 6.22 6.64
N LEU A 164 2.73 6.15 6.96
CA LEU A 164 2.16 5.11 7.80
C LEU A 164 1.96 3.78 7.05
N ILE A 165 2.02 3.79 5.73
CA ILE A 165 1.90 2.58 4.91
C ILE A 165 3.21 1.79 4.99
N ILE A 166 3.20 0.71 5.76
CA ILE A 166 4.38 -0.16 5.93
C ILE A 166 4.46 -1.28 4.89
N GLU A 167 3.36 -1.56 4.21
CA GLU A 167 3.26 -2.56 3.15
C GLU A 167 2.20 -2.10 2.16
N ALA A 168 2.52 -2.10 0.88
CA ALA A 168 1.57 -1.79 -0.18
C ALA A 168 1.58 -2.85 -1.27
N ASN A 169 0.38 -3.22 -1.74
CA ASN A 169 0.20 -4.09 -2.89
C ASN A 169 -0.80 -3.45 -3.84
N VAL A 170 -0.35 -3.18 -5.07
CA VAL A 170 -1.18 -2.61 -6.13
C VAL A 170 -1.20 -3.58 -7.30
N ARG A 171 -2.40 -4.00 -7.71
CA ARG A 171 -2.62 -4.99 -8.76
C ARG A 171 -3.61 -4.49 -9.81
#